data_bf63d548ef9c3dc06effb4887d576750
#
_entry.id   bf63d548ef9c3dc06effb4887d576750
#
_cell.length_a   1.000
_cell.length_b   1.000
_cell.length_c   1.000
_cell.angle_alpha   90.00
_cell.angle_beta   90.00
_cell.angle_gamma   90.00
#
_symmetry.space_group_name_H-M   'P 1'
#
loop_
_entity.id
_entity.type
_entity.pdbx_description
1 polymer ?
#
loop_
_entity_poly.entity_id
_entity_poly.type
_entity_poly.pdbx_seq_one_letter_code
_entity_poly.pdbx_strand_id
1 'polypeptide(L)'
;MAKNIVCALESCSNPLPPKQRKYCSPKCANQAKVTRYRARKKGETIIEKPKDINLDRKSASIRRGEYYKKFIDDGYAVDIIREQLSQEEVADELNCTPAHISRMLAAYREDMLAEKEQAEWSTPKEAIASLSTFKAFRDRYFLTEKGVPFITADFHQNWIDSILDAIKTGGQQMILSPPRHGKTELLIHFCIWLICRNPNVRIMWVGGNEDIAKNSVTSVLDTLENNERLVEDFCGPRGSFKPKTRTGKSWAGGGFTVATRTVPGIKSPTMVGVGRGGKILSRDCDIIIEDDIEDHTSTVQPSARLNTKNWWTTTLGSRKEEHTAIVVIGSRQHPEDLYSALLDNEAWETIIEEAHSSECVIPEDKVEEHKDCMLWTGFRTFKWLMTRQADAQTTGGLDRYEMVYLNKAYSSGAVLFRPDIIEASYDYSAKVGERPSRHRLIAGLDPAATGYQAAFLWAVDVQDNKLSMQMVDNENHKGGGIAEAHRIILEWYQKYHCFHWVIEENNFQKAIRQDKGIKDLCAQTGIIIDGHQTYKNKWDDTLGVTTLVPLFEQGQIKLPYNDAESQAKTTMYKKQLVSFAAKSRYAKSDLVMASWFPMKEIRKMVKETISDMGVDYTPSYENYDMIDMNEAPWS
;
A
#
# COMPACT_ATOMS: atom_id res chain seq x y z
N MET A 1 -3.44 -44.88 -57.83
CA MET A 1 -4.09 -43.77 -58.55
C MET A 1 -4.50 -42.69 -57.58
N ALA A 2 -3.86 -41.53 -57.60
CA ALA A 2 -4.23 -40.44 -56.77
C ALA A 2 -5.61 -39.90 -57.18
N LYS A 3 -6.62 -39.98 -56.31
CA LYS A 3 -7.92 -39.36 -56.55
C LYS A 3 -7.73 -37.84 -56.59
N ASN A 4 -8.05 -37.22 -57.72
CA ASN A 4 -8.09 -35.77 -57.87
C ASN A 4 -9.20 -35.22 -56.99
N ILE A 5 -8.81 -34.65 -55.81
CA ILE A 5 -9.74 -34.00 -54.92
C ILE A 5 -9.97 -32.58 -55.45
N VAL A 6 -11.20 -32.25 -55.76
CA VAL A 6 -11.59 -30.91 -56.25
C VAL A 6 -12.04 -29.98 -55.15
N CYS A 7 -12.03 -28.68 -55.40
CA CYS A 7 -12.45 -27.63 -54.48
C CYS A 7 -13.90 -27.84 -54.01
N ALA A 8 -14.14 -27.67 -52.69
CA ALA A 8 -15.47 -27.85 -52.08
C ALA A 8 -16.47 -26.70 -52.35
N LEU A 9 -16.09 -25.68 -53.09
CA LEU A 9 -17.00 -24.63 -53.55
C LEU A 9 -17.72 -25.12 -54.82
N GLU A 10 -19.05 -25.19 -54.80
CA GLU A 10 -19.88 -25.72 -55.93
C GLU A 10 -19.60 -25.03 -57.27
N SER A 11 -19.28 -23.75 -57.24
CA SER A 11 -18.97 -22.97 -58.46
C SER A 11 -17.51 -23.09 -58.91
N CYS A 12 -16.73 -24.01 -58.34
CA CYS A 12 -15.31 -24.17 -58.63
C CYS A 12 -14.94 -25.64 -58.83
N SER A 13 -14.44 -25.97 -60.06
CA SER A 13 -13.99 -27.31 -60.45
C SER A 13 -12.47 -27.49 -60.34
N ASN A 14 -11.72 -26.52 -59.81
CA ASN A 14 -10.27 -26.59 -59.74
C ASN A 14 -9.79 -27.68 -58.74
N PRO A 15 -8.74 -28.45 -59.12
CA PRO A 15 -8.13 -29.42 -58.24
C PRO A 15 -7.52 -28.71 -56.99
N LEU A 16 -7.51 -29.40 -55.85
CA LEU A 16 -6.88 -28.88 -54.66
C LEU A 16 -5.35 -28.93 -54.77
N PRO A 17 -4.64 -27.82 -54.47
CA PRO A 17 -3.19 -27.84 -54.36
C PRO A 17 -2.70 -28.81 -53.27
N PRO A 18 -1.49 -29.38 -53.36
CA PRO A 18 -0.99 -30.47 -52.50
C PRO A 18 -1.05 -30.22 -50.98
N LYS A 19 -1.19 -29.01 -50.54
CA LYS A 19 -1.28 -28.64 -49.10
C LYS A 19 -2.65 -28.13 -48.67
N GLN A 20 -3.63 -28.04 -49.58
CA GLN A 20 -4.97 -27.52 -49.27
C GLN A 20 -6.00 -28.64 -49.17
N ARG A 21 -6.87 -28.60 -48.15
CA ARG A 21 -7.76 -29.71 -47.81
C ARG A 21 -9.24 -29.50 -48.21
N LYS A 22 -9.65 -28.29 -48.51
CA LYS A 22 -11.07 -27.99 -48.75
C LYS A 22 -11.32 -27.01 -49.91
N TYR A 23 -10.51 -25.98 -50.05
CA TYR A 23 -10.66 -24.95 -51.09
C TYR A 23 -9.35 -24.74 -51.82
N CYS A 24 -9.40 -24.54 -53.16
CA CYS A 24 -8.22 -24.38 -54.00
C CYS A 24 -7.51 -23.01 -53.81
N SER A 25 -8.19 -22.03 -53.22
CA SER A 25 -7.64 -20.70 -52.95
C SER A 25 -8.36 -20.02 -51.76
N PRO A 26 -7.76 -18.96 -51.13
CA PRO A 26 -8.43 -18.13 -50.16
C PRO A 26 -9.71 -17.47 -50.68
N LYS A 27 -9.74 -17.13 -51.98
CA LYS A 27 -10.91 -16.56 -52.68
C LYS A 27 -12.10 -17.52 -52.65
N CYS A 28 -11.87 -18.80 -52.92
CA CYS A 28 -12.91 -19.84 -52.84
C CYS A 28 -13.38 -20.09 -51.40
N ALA A 29 -12.47 -20.05 -50.45
CA ALA A 29 -12.81 -20.17 -49.03
C ALA A 29 -13.71 -19.02 -48.56
N ASN A 30 -13.40 -17.80 -48.95
CA ASN A 30 -14.20 -16.60 -48.59
C ASN A 30 -15.57 -16.61 -49.31
N GLN A 31 -15.63 -17.00 -50.56
CA GLN A 31 -16.87 -17.10 -51.31
C GLN A 31 -17.81 -18.16 -50.67
N ALA A 32 -17.27 -19.30 -50.27
CA ALA A 32 -18.03 -20.33 -49.56
C ALA A 32 -18.54 -19.82 -48.16
N LYS A 33 -17.78 -18.99 -47.48
CA LYS A 33 -18.23 -18.34 -46.21
C LYS A 33 -19.40 -17.38 -46.47
N VAL A 34 -19.29 -16.54 -47.50
CA VAL A 34 -20.33 -15.57 -47.86
C VAL A 34 -21.63 -16.27 -48.28
N THR A 35 -21.52 -17.35 -49.08
CA THR A 35 -22.68 -18.14 -49.51
C THR A 35 -23.39 -18.79 -48.31
N ARG A 36 -22.64 -19.40 -47.37
CA ARG A 36 -23.22 -19.96 -46.15
C ARG A 36 -23.85 -18.91 -45.26
N TYR A 37 -23.25 -17.75 -45.12
CA TYR A 37 -23.83 -16.65 -44.35
C TYR A 37 -25.15 -16.17 -44.97
N ARG A 38 -25.23 -16.04 -46.30
CA ARG A 38 -26.44 -15.64 -47.04
C ARG A 38 -27.56 -16.68 -46.91
N ALA A 39 -27.22 -17.99 -47.01
CA ALA A 39 -28.18 -19.08 -46.86
C ALA A 39 -28.75 -19.14 -45.44
N ARG A 40 -27.90 -19.01 -44.39
CA ARG A 40 -28.35 -18.93 -42.99
C ARG A 40 -29.29 -17.74 -42.73
N LYS A 41 -29.02 -16.59 -43.36
CA LYS A 41 -29.87 -15.41 -43.23
C LYS A 41 -31.23 -15.57 -43.91
N LYS A 42 -31.35 -16.50 -44.91
CA LYS A 42 -32.60 -16.84 -45.59
C LYS A 42 -33.34 -18.04 -45.00
N GLY A 43 -32.81 -18.68 -43.96
CA GLY A 43 -33.42 -19.88 -43.34
C GLY A 43 -33.29 -21.14 -44.20
N GLU A 44 -32.43 -21.15 -45.24
CA GLU A 44 -32.23 -22.28 -46.12
C GLU A 44 -31.32 -23.35 -45.48
N THR A 45 -31.70 -24.64 -45.53
CA THR A 45 -30.88 -25.76 -45.07
C THR A 45 -29.74 -26.00 -46.01
N ILE A 46 -28.51 -25.83 -45.57
CA ILE A 46 -27.31 -26.07 -46.36
C ILE A 46 -26.99 -27.56 -46.32
N ILE A 47 -27.18 -28.27 -47.41
CA ILE A 47 -26.73 -29.65 -47.57
C ILE A 47 -25.22 -29.61 -47.83
N GLU A 48 -24.41 -29.92 -46.86
CA GLU A 48 -22.96 -30.08 -47.06
C GLU A 48 -22.72 -31.43 -47.75
N LYS A 49 -21.88 -31.42 -48.82
CA LYS A 49 -21.42 -32.69 -49.41
C LYS A 49 -20.78 -33.55 -48.32
N PRO A 50 -20.99 -34.89 -48.32
CA PRO A 50 -20.39 -35.80 -47.34
C PRO A 50 -18.88 -35.59 -47.28
N LYS A 51 -18.35 -35.42 -46.07
CA LYS A 51 -16.92 -35.32 -45.84
C LYS A 51 -16.25 -36.62 -46.21
N ASP A 52 -15.44 -36.63 -47.28
CA ASP A 52 -14.46 -37.70 -47.46
C ASP A 52 -13.51 -37.66 -46.27
N ILE A 53 -13.47 -38.76 -45.53
CA ILE A 53 -12.85 -38.91 -44.22
C ILE A 53 -11.33 -38.87 -44.37
N ASN A 54 -10.73 -37.67 -44.32
CA ASN A 54 -9.32 -37.51 -44.03
C ASN A 54 -9.20 -36.87 -42.64
N LEU A 55 -8.96 -37.71 -41.65
CA LEU A 55 -8.92 -37.46 -40.23
C LEU A 55 -7.94 -36.33 -39.88
N ASP A 56 -8.48 -35.17 -39.58
CA ASP A 56 -7.74 -34.12 -38.92
C ASP A 56 -7.32 -34.64 -37.52
N ARG A 57 -6.06 -34.40 -37.10
CA ARG A 57 -5.54 -34.88 -35.79
C ARG A 57 -6.44 -34.48 -34.62
N LYS A 58 -7.13 -33.33 -34.68
CA LYS A 58 -8.13 -32.94 -33.67
C LYS A 58 -9.37 -33.82 -33.65
N SER A 59 -9.88 -34.22 -34.79
CA SER A 59 -11.02 -35.14 -34.86
C SER A 59 -10.66 -36.57 -34.43
N ALA A 60 -9.39 -36.97 -34.62
CA ALA A 60 -8.89 -38.26 -34.12
C ALA A 60 -8.75 -38.25 -32.57
N SER A 61 -8.34 -37.12 -31.96
CA SER A 61 -8.26 -36.97 -30.51
C SER A 61 -9.65 -36.95 -29.87
N ILE A 62 -10.62 -36.25 -30.46
CA ILE A 62 -12.00 -36.20 -29.98
C ILE A 62 -12.64 -37.58 -30.06
N ARG A 63 -12.45 -38.33 -31.14
CA ARG A 63 -12.96 -39.70 -31.26
C ARG A 63 -12.30 -40.67 -30.29
N ARG A 64 -10.99 -40.54 -30.03
CA ARG A 64 -10.34 -41.35 -28.99
C ARG A 64 -10.94 -41.08 -27.59
N GLY A 65 -11.26 -39.83 -27.27
CA GLY A 65 -11.93 -39.49 -26.04
C GLY A 65 -13.36 -40.02 -25.96
N GLU A 66 -14.10 -40.05 -27.09
CA GLU A 66 -15.44 -40.64 -27.19
C GLU A 66 -15.42 -42.16 -27.05
N TYR A 67 -14.44 -42.85 -27.66
CA TYR A 67 -14.26 -44.29 -27.49
C TYR A 67 -13.85 -44.66 -26.06
N TYR A 68 -12.95 -43.89 -25.45
CA TYR A 68 -12.54 -44.14 -24.06
C TYR A 68 -13.69 -43.87 -23.10
N LYS A 69 -14.47 -42.84 -23.36
CA LYS A 69 -15.68 -42.57 -22.57
C LYS A 69 -16.70 -43.70 -22.68
N LYS A 70 -17.00 -44.17 -23.86
CA LYS A 70 -17.89 -45.30 -24.09
C LYS A 70 -17.36 -46.58 -23.42
N PHE A 71 -16.05 -46.83 -23.51
CA PHE A 71 -15.38 -47.97 -22.86
C PHE A 71 -15.56 -47.96 -21.33
N ILE A 72 -15.66 -46.81 -20.73
CA ILE A 72 -15.91 -46.68 -19.30
C ILE A 72 -17.41 -46.72 -18.98
N ASP A 73 -18.20 -45.88 -19.66
CA ASP A 73 -19.64 -45.70 -19.37
C ASP A 73 -20.45 -47.00 -19.62
N ASP A 74 -20.07 -47.82 -20.60
CA ASP A 74 -20.71 -49.10 -20.89
C ASP A 74 -20.13 -50.26 -20.04
N GLY A 75 -19.17 -50.01 -19.15
CA GLY A 75 -18.63 -50.97 -18.18
C GLY A 75 -17.57 -51.93 -18.70
N TYR A 76 -17.15 -51.84 -19.97
CA TYR A 76 -16.21 -52.79 -20.60
C TYR A 76 -14.88 -52.95 -19.85
N ALA A 77 -14.36 -51.86 -19.27
CA ALA A 77 -13.15 -51.93 -18.45
C ALA A 77 -13.29 -52.86 -17.24
N VAL A 78 -14.46 -52.79 -16.56
CA VAL A 78 -14.79 -53.62 -15.39
C VAL A 78 -14.99 -55.07 -15.83
N ASP A 79 -15.69 -55.31 -16.94
CA ASP A 79 -15.99 -56.64 -17.46
C ASP A 79 -14.74 -57.39 -17.90
N ILE A 80 -13.76 -56.70 -18.53
CA ILE A 80 -12.46 -57.29 -18.84
C ILE A 80 -11.65 -57.59 -17.57
N ILE A 81 -11.66 -56.69 -16.56
CA ILE A 81 -10.93 -56.92 -15.33
C ILE A 81 -11.52 -58.10 -14.54
N ARG A 82 -12.85 -58.32 -14.63
CA ARG A 82 -13.57 -59.44 -14.00
C ARG A 82 -13.55 -60.69 -14.83
N GLU A 83 -12.84 -60.72 -15.95
CA GLU A 83 -12.72 -61.83 -16.92
C GLU A 83 -14.09 -62.26 -17.48
N GLN A 84 -15.06 -61.34 -17.55
CA GLN A 84 -16.41 -61.55 -18.12
C GLN A 84 -16.40 -61.40 -19.64
N LEU A 85 -15.52 -60.51 -20.17
CA LEU A 85 -15.30 -60.30 -21.59
C LEU A 85 -13.82 -60.32 -21.91
N SER A 86 -13.43 -60.80 -23.07
CA SER A 86 -12.08 -60.71 -23.57
C SER A 86 -11.83 -59.35 -24.26
N GLN A 87 -10.56 -58.96 -24.37
CA GLN A 87 -10.19 -57.73 -25.08
C GLN A 87 -10.54 -57.81 -26.60
N GLU A 88 -10.61 -58.99 -27.18
CA GLU A 88 -10.97 -59.22 -28.57
C GLU A 88 -12.46 -58.99 -28.78
N GLU A 89 -13.32 -59.53 -27.92
CA GLU A 89 -14.78 -59.32 -27.94
C GLU A 89 -15.14 -57.84 -27.82
N VAL A 90 -14.53 -57.13 -26.88
CA VAL A 90 -14.75 -55.67 -26.71
C VAL A 90 -14.18 -54.87 -27.91
N ALA A 91 -13.08 -55.34 -28.51
CA ALA A 91 -12.51 -54.70 -29.71
C ALA A 91 -13.44 -54.80 -30.90
N ASP A 92 -14.06 -55.97 -31.11
CA ASP A 92 -15.05 -56.19 -32.15
C ASP A 92 -16.30 -55.35 -31.94
N GLU A 93 -16.81 -55.26 -30.71
CA GLU A 93 -18.02 -54.51 -30.36
C GLU A 93 -17.83 -52.99 -30.50
N LEU A 94 -16.63 -52.50 -30.16
CA LEU A 94 -16.27 -51.09 -30.31
C LEU A 94 -15.69 -50.77 -31.72
N ASN A 95 -15.59 -51.77 -32.62
CA ASN A 95 -15.01 -51.65 -33.95
C ASN A 95 -13.62 -51.00 -33.94
N CYS A 96 -12.73 -51.54 -33.08
CA CYS A 96 -11.36 -51.09 -32.93
C CYS A 96 -10.38 -52.28 -32.81
N THR A 97 -9.11 -52.05 -32.56
CA THR A 97 -8.12 -53.14 -32.45
C THR A 97 -7.94 -53.55 -30.99
N PRO A 98 -7.64 -54.84 -30.69
CA PRO A 98 -7.32 -55.30 -29.35
C PRO A 98 -6.17 -54.50 -28.69
N ALA A 99 -5.19 -54.06 -29.47
CA ALA A 99 -4.11 -53.18 -29.02
C ALA A 99 -4.63 -51.79 -28.57
N HIS A 100 -5.77 -51.36 -29.11
CA HIS A 100 -6.44 -50.13 -28.64
C HIS A 100 -7.13 -50.35 -27.31
N ILE A 101 -7.82 -51.49 -27.15
CA ILE A 101 -8.43 -51.90 -25.88
C ILE A 101 -7.38 -52.04 -24.79
N SER A 102 -6.24 -52.69 -25.04
CA SER A 102 -5.15 -52.82 -24.10
C SER A 102 -4.66 -51.45 -23.60
N ARG A 103 -4.54 -50.47 -24.49
CA ARG A 103 -4.15 -49.08 -24.10
C ARG A 103 -5.23 -48.39 -23.29
N MET A 104 -6.52 -48.54 -23.63
CA MET A 104 -7.62 -47.99 -22.87
C MET A 104 -7.73 -48.63 -21.48
N LEU A 105 -7.51 -49.93 -21.37
CA LEU A 105 -7.50 -50.66 -20.11
C LEU A 105 -6.32 -50.26 -19.22
N ALA A 106 -5.14 -50.03 -19.81
CA ALA A 106 -3.98 -49.51 -19.07
C ALA A 106 -4.27 -48.10 -18.51
N ALA A 107 -4.85 -47.22 -19.34
CA ALA A 107 -5.25 -45.89 -18.92
C ALA A 107 -6.33 -45.91 -17.80
N TYR A 108 -7.31 -46.81 -17.91
CA TYR A 108 -8.33 -46.99 -16.90
C TYR A 108 -7.75 -47.45 -15.53
N ARG A 109 -6.81 -48.43 -15.57
CA ARG A 109 -6.11 -48.88 -14.35
C ARG A 109 -5.27 -47.77 -13.72
N GLU A 110 -4.64 -46.95 -14.54
CA GLU A 110 -3.89 -45.78 -14.08
C GLU A 110 -4.81 -44.72 -13.46
N ASP A 111 -5.97 -44.45 -14.08
CA ASP A 111 -6.98 -43.54 -13.52
C ASP A 111 -7.54 -44.05 -12.20
N MET A 112 -7.86 -45.35 -12.08
CA MET A 112 -8.33 -45.98 -10.84
C MET A 112 -7.31 -45.93 -9.70
N LEU A 113 -6.03 -46.16 -9.99
CA LEU A 113 -4.94 -46.00 -9.01
C LEU A 113 -4.85 -44.54 -8.56
N ALA A 114 -4.92 -43.61 -9.51
CA ALA A 114 -4.90 -42.19 -9.24
C ALA A 114 -6.07 -41.73 -8.36
N GLU A 115 -7.27 -42.21 -8.64
CA GLU A 115 -8.46 -41.91 -7.82
C GLU A 115 -8.31 -42.45 -6.41
N LYS A 116 -7.73 -43.66 -6.25
CA LYS A 116 -7.44 -44.24 -4.95
C LYS A 116 -6.40 -43.44 -4.19
N GLU A 117 -5.25 -43.12 -4.80
CA GLU A 117 -4.22 -42.27 -4.21
C GLU A 117 -4.76 -40.90 -3.79
N GLN A 118 -5.62 -40.28 -4.63
CA GLN A 118 -6.26 -39.01 -4.31
C GLN A 118 -7.28 -39.14 -3.19
N ALA A 119 -8.00 -40.25 -3.09
CA ALA A 119 -8.99 -40.50 -2.04
C ALA A 119 -8.33 -40.76 -0.67
N GLU A 120 -7.13 -41.36 -0.65
CA GLU A 120 -6.33 -41.63 0.53
C GLU A 120 -5.46 -40.41 0.92
N TRP A 121 -5.31 -39.41 0.04
CA TRP A 121 -4.47 -38.25 0.28
C TRP A 121 -5.09 -37.30 1.32
N SER A 122 -4.23 -36.75 2.16
CA SER A 122 -4.55 -35.65 3.07
C SER A 122 -3.43 -34.63 3.06
N THR A 123 -3.77 -33.35 3.28
CA THR A 123 -2.76 -32.27 3.36
C THR A 123 -1.68 -32.62 4.38
N PRO A 124 -0.38 -32.58 3.99
CA PRO A 124 0.72 -32.89 4.89
C PRO A 124 0.73 -32.02 6.15
N LYS A 125 1.16 -32.59 7.29
CA LYS A 125 1.19 -31.88 8.57
C LYS A 125 2.07 -30.62 8.51
N GLU A 126 3.17 -30.66 7.78
CA GLU A 126 4.09 -29.55 7.57
C GLU A 126 3.44 -28.42 6.75
N ALA A 127 2.60 -28.78 5.78
CA ALA A 127 1.83 -27.82 4.99
C ALA A 127 0.78 -27.13 5.87
N ILE A 128 0.07 -27.91 6.70
CA ILE A 128 -0.90 -27.36 7.67
C ILE A 128 -0.18 -26.45 8.67
N ALA A 129 0.95 -26.86 9.20
CA ALA A 129 1.75 -26.06 10.13
C ALA A 129 2.22 -24.74 9.50
N SER A 130 2.57 -24.75 8.21
CA SER A 130 2.98 -23.55 7.48
C SER A 130 1.87 -22.50 7.36
N LEU A 131 0.59 -22.91 7.40
CA LEU A 131 -0.54 -21.98 7.38
C LEU A 131 -0.70 -21.17 8.66
N SER A 132 -0.02 -21.53 9.75
CA SER A 132 -0.15 -20.85 11.05
C SER A 132 0.31 -19.40 11.00
N THR A 133 1.37 -19.09 10.24
CA THR A 133 1.87 -17.73 10.02
C THR A 133 2.18 -17.50 8.54
N PHE A 134 1.98 -16.27 8.08
CA PHE A 134 2.35 -15.90 6.70
C PHE A 134 3.83 -16.12 6.41
N LYS A 135 4.71 -15.80 7.36
CA LYS A 135 6.16 -16.00 7.20
C LYS A 135 6.52 -17.47 6.97
N ALA A 136 5.99 -18.39 7.79
CA ALA A 136 6.24 -19.81 7.63
C ALA A 136 5.76 -20.35 6.28
N PHE A 137 4.61 -19.89 5.81
CA PHE A 137 4.09 -20.22 4.49
C PHE A 137 4.97 -19.67 3.38
N ARG A 138 5.36 -18.40 3.48
CA ARG A 138 6.22 -17.74 2.49
C ARG A 138 7.58 -18.42 2.38
N ASP A 139 8.22 -18.73 3.50
CA ASP A 139 9.52 -19.41 3.55
C ASP A 139 9.45 -20.82 2.92
N ARG A 140 8.30 -21.51 3.03
CA ARG A 140 8.11 -22.85 2.49
C ARG A 140 7.86 -22.89 0.98
N TYR A 141 7.08 -21.94 0.43
CA TYR A 141 6.57 -22.04 -0.93
C TYR A 141 7.16 -21.02 -1.91
N PHE A 142 7.79 -19.94 -1.42
CA PHE A 142 8.31 -18.89 -2.29
C PHE A 142 9.82 -18.76 -2.15
N LEU A 143 10.49 -19.12 -3.24
CA LEU A 143 11.93 -19.04 -3.35
C LEU A 143 12.31 -18.02 -4.42
N THR A 144 13.41 -17.31 -4.18
CA THR A 144 14.04 -16.44 -5.17
C THR A 144 14.64 -17.27 -6.31
N GLU A 145 15.04 -16.62 -7.40
CA GLU A 145 15.76 -17.27 -8.50
C GLU A 145 17.01 -18.04 -8.04
N LYS A 146 17.57 -17.70 -6.89
CA LYS A 146 18.72 -18.37 -6.28
C LYS A 146 18.34 -19.56 -5.38
N GLY A 147 17.05 -19.92 -5.32
CA GLY A 147 16.56 -21.03 -4.49
C GLY A 147 16.55 -20.76 -2.99
N VAL A 148 16.66 -19.50 -2.56
CA VAL A 148 16.55 -19.10 -1.15
C VAL A 148 15.19 -18.44 -0.87
N PRO A 149 14.64 -18.58 0.35
CA PRO A 149 13.38 -17.91 0.70
C PRO A 149 13.42 -16.40 0.51
N PHE A 150 12.29 -15.80 0.17
CA PHE A 150 12.15 -14.35 0.17
C PHE A 150 12.31 -13.78 1.58
N ILE A 151 13.06 -12.69 1.69
CA ILE A 151 13.23 -12.00 2.97
C ILE A 151 11.90 -11.34 3.36
N THR A 152 11.40 -11.69 4.53
CA THR A 152 10.29 -11.00 5.19
C THR A 152 10.87 -10.14 6.31
N ALA A 153 11.02 -8.84 6.05
CA ALA A 153 11.53 -7.90 7.05
C ALA A 153 10.45 -7.60 8.12
N ASP A 154 10.84 -7.02 9.25
CA ASP A 154 9.93 -6.75 10.37
C ASP A 154 8.77 -5.81 9.97
N PHE A 155 9.04 -4.81 9.14
CA PHE A 155 7.99 -3.94 8.64
C PHE A 155 6.98 -4.68 7.72
N HIS A 156 7.42 -5.69 6.95
CA HIS A 156 6.53 -6.57 6.18
C HIS A 156 5.61 -7.38 7.11
N GLN A 157 6.16 -7.90 8.21
CA GLN A 157 5.37 -8.63 9.20
C GLN A 157 4.35 -7.72 9.86
N ASN A 158 4.74 -6.50 10.22
CA ASN A 158 3.84 -5.49 10.76
C ASN A 158 2.68 -5.15 9.79
N TRP A 159 2.95 -5.06 8.49
CA TRP A 159 1.88 -4.86 7.49
C TRP A 159 0.92 -6.05 7.47
N ILE A 160 1.44 -7.28 7.46
CA ILE A 160 0.60 -8.48 7.44
C ILE A 160 -0.27 -8.59 8.69
N ASP A 161 0.28 -8.30 9.86
CA ASP A 161 -0.46 -8.35 11.12
C ASP A 161 -1.59 -7.30 11.13
N SER A 162 -1.32 -6.11 10.65
CA SER A 162 -2.30 -5.03 10.50
C SER A 162 -3.41 -5.38 9.48
N ILE A 163 -3.05 -5.98 8.34
CA ILE A 163 -4.01 -6.47 7.35
C ILE A 163 -4.90 -7.58 7.95
N LEU A 164 -4.31 -8.50 8.72
CA LEU A 164 -5.06 -9.57 9.38
C LEU A 164 -6.05 -9.03 10.42
N ASP A 165 -5.68 -7.98 11.15
CA ASP A 165 -6.59 -7.34 12.09
C ASP A 165 -7.74 -6.62 11.36
N ALA A 166 -7.47 -5.97 10.23
CA ALA A 166 -8.52 -5.42 9.37
C ALA A 166 -9.46 -6.53 8.83
N ILE A 167 -8.93 -7.70 8.43
CA ILE A 167 -9.74 -8.82 7.96
C ILE A 167 -10.64 -9.37 9.09
N LYS A 168 -10.15 -9.46 10.32
CA LYS A 168 -10.94 -9.95 11.47
C LYS A 168 -12.11 -9.03 11.80
N THR A 169 -11.93 -7.73 11.64
CA THR A 169 -12.92 -6.72 12.07
C THR A 169 -13.81 -6.20 10.93
N GLY A 170 -13.53 -6.57 9.66
CA GLY A 170 -14.12 -5.90 8.50
C GLY A 170 -13.65 -4.43 8.37
N GLY A 171 -12.44 -4.13 8.89
CA GLY A 171 -11.87 -2.80 9.01
C GLY A 171 -11.21 -2.27 7.73
N GLN A 172 -10.58 -1.12 7.86
CA GLN A 172 -9.91 -0.40 6.77
C GLN A 172 -8.46 -0.13 7.15
N GLN A 173 -7.53 -0.66 6.37
CA GLN A 173 -6.10 -0.51 6.58
C GLN A 173 -5.46 0.22 5.40
N MET A 174 -4.70 1.27 5.67
CA MET A 174 -3.85 1.91 4.67
C MET A 174 -2.38 1.80 5.02
N ILE A 175 -1.56 1.43 4.03
CA ILE A 175 -0.11 1.30 4.15
C ILE A 175 0.54 2.13 3.06
N LEU A 176 1.18 3.21 3.45
CA LEU A 176 1.98 4.03 2.53
C LEU A 176 3.44 3.64 2.69
N SER A 177 4.03 3.11 1.64
CA SER A 177 5.39 2.61 1.66
C SER A 177 6.15 2.97 0.37
N PRO A 178 7.46 3.21 0.46
CA PRO A 178 8.27 3.60 -0.69
C PRO A 178 8.25 2.56 -1.82
N PRO A 179 8.54 2.97 -3.07
CA PRO A 179 8.73 2.03 -4.18
C PRO A 179 9.86 1.04 -3.90
N ARG A 180 9.76 -0.15 -4.51
CA ARG A 180 10.79 -1.20 -4.42
C ARG A 180 11.00 -1.79 -3.01
N HIS A 181 10.01 -1.65 -2.12
CA HIS A 181 9.99 -2.27 -0.80
C HIS A 181 9.06 -3.49 -0.73
N GLY A 182 8.81 -4.16 -1.87
CA GLY A 182 8.16 -5.47 -1.93
C GLY A 182 6.65 -5.49 -1.76
N LYS A 183 5.94 -4.35 -1.85
CA LYS A 183 4.48 -4.22 -1.67
C LYS A 183 3.68 -5.28 -2.45
N THR A 184 3.69 -5.17 -3.76
CA THR A 184 2.90 -6.02 -4.68
C THR A 184 3.24 -7.50 -4.53
N GLU A 185 4.54 -7.85 -4.45
CA GLU A 185 5.00 -9.22 -4.30
C GLU A 185 4.54 -9.84 -2.97
N LEU A 186 4.62 -9.07 -1.89
CA LEU A 186 4.13 -9.51 -0.58
C LEU A 186 2.63 -9.81 -0.61
N LEU A 187 1.84 -8.92 -1.23
CA LEU A 187 0.39 -9.07 -1.33
C LEU A 187 -0.02 -10.23 -2.24
N ILE A 188 0.72 -10.50 -3.34
CA ILE A 188 0.51 -11.68 -4.18
C ILE A 188 0.68 -12.95 -3.36
N HIS A 189 1.79 -13.08 -2.63
CA HIS A 189 2.05 -14.22 -1.75
C HIS A 189 0.99 -14.32 -0.63
N PHE A 190 0.55 -13.18 -0.09
CA PHE A 190 -0.50 -13.13 0.91
C PHE A 190 -1.85 -13.62 0.39
N CYS A 191 -2.24 -13.24 -0.83
CA CYS A 191 -3.46 -13.76 -1.46
C CYS A 191 -3.41 -15.28 -1.63
N ILE A 192 -2.27 -15.84 -2.03
CA ILE A 192 -2.09 -17.29 -2.18
C ILE A 192 -2.21 -17.99 -0.83
N TRP A 193 -1.60 -17.42 0.22
CA TRP A 193 -1.75 -17.92 1.58
C TRP A 193 -3.21 -17.92 2.06
N LEU A 194 -3.95 -16.83 1.81
CA LEU A 194 -5.38 -16.76 2.15
C LEU A 194 -6.20 -17.82 1.41
N ILE A 195 -5.93 -18.05 0.11
CA ILE A 195 -6.62 -19.07 -0.69
C ILE A 195 -6.34 -20.47 -0.16
N CYS A 196 -5.09 -20.77 0.26
CA CYS A 196 -4.75 -22.06 0.85
C CYS A 196 -5.36 -22.25 2.25
N ARG A 197 -5.53 -21.18 3.04
CA ARG A 197 -6.21 -21.23 4.35
C ARG A 197 -7.71 -21.36 4.23
N ASN A 198 -8.30 -20.68 3.26
CA ASN A 198 -9.73 -20.67 3.01
C ASN A 198 -10.00 -20.63 1.50
N PRO A 199 -10.21 -21.78 0.86
CA PRO A 199 -10.49 -21.83 -0.58
C PRO A 199 -11.80 -21.17 -1.00
N ASN A 200 -12.64 -20.78 -0.03
CA ASN A 200 -13.90 -20.09 -0.27
C ASN A 200 -13.75 -18.55 -0.24
N VAL A 201 -12.57 -18.02 0.08
CA VAL A 201 -12.31 -16.58 0.12
C VAL A 201 -12.60 -15.90 -1.21
N ARG A 202 -13.07 -14.66 -1.15
CA ARG A 202 -13.39 -13.81 -2.29
C ARG A 202 -12.55 -12.55 -2.22
N ILE A 203 -11.56 -12.44 -3.11
CA ILE A 203 -10.59 -11.35 -3.14
C ILE A 203 -10.86 -10.46 -4.35
N MET A 204 -10.97 -9.15 -4.15
CA MET A 204 -10.95 -8.16 -5.20
C MET A 204 -9.61 -7.45 -5.19
N TRP A 205 -8.88 -7.52 -6.30
CA TRP A 205 -7.63 -6.79 -6.49
C TRP A 205 -7.86 -5.58 -7.38
N VAL A 206 -7.55 -4.42 -6.88
CA VAL A 206 -7.69 -3.15 -7.59
C VAL A 206 -6.30 -2.59 -7.90
N GLY A 207 -6.02 -2.35 -9.17
CA GLY A 207 -4.77 -1.75 -9.63
C GLY A 207 -4.99 -0.37 -10.28
N GLY A 208 -3.92 0.37 -10.52
CA GLY A 208 -3.97 1.68 -11.18
C GLY A 208 -4.62 1.67 -12.57
N ASN A 209 -4.62 0.53 -13.25
CA ASN A 209 -5.38 0.26 -14.47
C ASN A 209 -5.72 -1.23 -14.58
N GLU A 210 -6.53 -1.59 -15.60
CA GLU A 210 -7.02 -2.96 -15.77
C GLU A 210 -5.90 -3.96 -16.08
N ASP A 211 -4.88 -3.57 -16.84
CA ASP A 211 -3.77 -4.44 -17.21
C ASP A 211 -2.87 -4.73 -16.00
N ILE A 212 -2.59 -3.74 -15.16
CA ILE A 212 -1.85 -3.91 -13.91
C ILE A 212 -2.60 -4.88 -12.98
N ALA A 213 -3.89 -4.67 -12.78
CA ALA A 213 -4.71 -5.55 -11.96
C ALA A 213 -4.73 -6.99 -12.50
N LYS A 214 -4.91 -7.16 -13.81
CA LYS A 214 -4.87 -8.48 -14.47
C LYS A 214 -3.52 -9.16 -14.33
N ASN A 215 -2.41 -8.41 -14.43
CA ASN A 215 -1.06 -8.96 -14.27
C ASN A 215 -0.84 -9.51 -12.86
N SER A 216 -1.27 -8.77 -11.83
CA SER A 216 -1.19 -9.24 -10.44
C SER A 216 -2.02 -10.51 -10.21
N VAL A 217 -3.26 -10.55 -10.74
CA VAL A 217 -4.11 -11.76 -10.68
C VAL A 217 -3.48 -12.91 -11.46
N THR A 218 -2.85 -12.64 -12.62
CA THR A 218 -2.15 -13.66 -13.40
C THR A 218 -0.95 -14.23 -12.64
N SER A 219 -0.20 -13.40 -11.90
CA SER A 219 0.90 -13.88 -11.06
C SER A 219 0.43 -14.84 -9.96
N VAL A 220 -0.74 -14.58 -9.36
CA VAL A 220 -1.38 -15.52 -8.42
C VAL A 220 -1.76 -16.82 -9.13
N LEU A 221 -2.39 -16.73 -10.32
CA LEU A 221 -2.77 -17.88 -11.13
C LEU A 221 -1.57 -18.75 -11.50
N ASP A 222 -0.51 -18.12 -12.03
CA ASP A 222 0.70 -18.82 -12.46
C ASP A 222 1.36 -19.57 -11.30
N THR A 223 1.37 -18.96 -10.11
CA THR A 223 1.86 -19.62 -8.91
C THR A 223 1.00 -20.80 -8.49
N LEU A 224 -0.33 -20.64 -8.47
CA LEU A 224 -1.28 -21.72 -8.14
C LEU A 224 -1.27 -22.86 -9.19
N GLU A 225 -0.85 -22.59 -10.41
CA GLU A 225 -0.76 -23.61 -11.48
C GLU A 225 0.60 -24.30 -11.52
N ASN A 226 1.70 -23.57 -11.25
CA ASN A 226 3.06 -24.01 -11.57
C ASN A 226 3.95 -24.26 -10.33
N ASN A 227 3.54 -23.84 -9.12
CA ASN A 227 4.30 -24.18 -7.90
C ASN A 227 3.99 -25.63 -7.50
N GLU A 228 4.80 -26.57 -7.96
CA GLU A 228 4.60 -28.02 -7.79
C GLU A 228 4.38 -28.38 -6.33
N ARG A 229 5.22 -27.87 -5.42
CA ARG A 229 5.11 -28.15 -3.99
C ARG A 229 3.80 -27.64 -3.38
N LEU A 230 3.35 -26.45 -3.81
CA LEU A 230 2.09 -25.87 -3.34
C LEU A 230 0.89 -26.70 -3.84
N VAL A 231 0.92 -27.10 -5.11
CA VAL A 231 -0.13 -27.93 -5.72
C VAL A 231 -0.17 -29.30 -5.05
N GLU A 232 0.96 -29.97 -4.90
CA GLU A 232 1.03 -31.28 -4.24
C GLU A 232 0.53 -31.23 -2.80
N ASP A 233 0.98 -30.24 -2.03
CA ASP A 233 0.62 -30.09 -0.62
C ASP A 233 -0.87 -29.75 -0.39
N PHE A 234 -1.53 -29.01 -1.29
CA PHE A 234 -2.92 -28.54 -1.10
C PHE A 234 -3.96 -29.16 -2.04
N CYS A 235 -3.53 -29.79 -3.13
CA CYS A 235 -4.45 -30.43 -4.09
C CYS A 235 -4.23 -31.95 -4.20
N GLY A 236 -3.12 -32.46 -3.66
CA GLY A 236 -2.73 -33.86 -3.76
C GLY A 236 -1.97 -34.19 -5.04
N PRO A 237 -1.47 -35.46 -5.16
CA PRO A 237 -0.52 -35.87 -6.18
C PRO A 237 -1.02 -35.74 -7.61
N ARG A 238 -2.32 -35.66 -7.83
CA ARG A 238 -2.97 -35.45 -9.14
C ARG A 238 -4.04 -34.36 -9.10
N GLY A 239 -4.07 -33.58 -8.04
CA GLY A 239 -4.97 -32.47 -7.89
C GLY A 239 -4.48 -31.22 -8.62
N SER A 240 -5.31 -30.19 -8.65
CA SER A 240 -5.00 -28.89 -9.23
C SER A 240 -5.90 -27.82 -8.63
N PHE A 241 -5.37 -26.63 -8.41
CA PHE A 241 -6.21 -25.47 -8.15
C PHE A 241 -7.05 -25.06 -9.36
N LYS A 242 -6.59 -25.38 -10.57
CA LYS A 242 -7.27 -25.08 -11.82
C LYS A 242 -8.50 -25.98 -12.00
N PRO A 243 -9.69 -25.40 -12.18
CA PRO A 243 -10.90 -26.19 -12.38
C PRO A 243 -10.88 -26.90 -13.74
N LYS A 244 -11.49 -28.11 -13.80
CA LYS A 244 -11.66 -28.85 -15.06
C LYS A 244 -12.49 -28.00 -16.03
N THR A 245 -12.14 -28.01 -17.31
CA THR A 245 -12.74 -27.17 -18.38
C THR A 245 -14.26 -27.28 -18.48
N ARG A 246 -14.83 -28.42 -18.05
CA ARG A 246 -16.28 -28.68 -18.08
C ARG A 246 -17.09 -27.92 -17.01
N THR A 247 -16.44 -27.31 -16.01
CA THR A 247 -17.15 -26.66 -14.89
C THR A 247 -17.67 -25.26 -15.23
N GLY A 248 -17.28 -24.69 -16.38
CA GLY A 248 -17.63 -23.31 -16.76
C GLY A 248 -17.00 -22.21 -15.88
N LYS A 249 -16.15 -22.59 -14.91
CA LYS A 249 -15.46 -21.64 -14.04
C LYS A 249 -14.31 -20.97 -14.79
N SER A 250 -14.17 -19.65 -14.60
CA SER A 250 -13.09 -18.87 -15.20
C SER A 250 -11.74 -19.23 -14.56
N TRP A 251 -10.68 -19.24 -15.41
CA TRP A 251 -9.29 -19.34 -15.01
C TRP A 251 -8.47 -18.39 -15.90
N ALA A 252 -8.51 -17.09 -15.57
CA ALA A 252 -7.89 -16.03 -16.37
C ALA A 252 -7.55 -14.82 -15.50
N GLY A 253 -6.64 -13.96 -15.94
CA GLY A 253 -6.20 -12.76 -15.23
C GLY A 253 -7.31 -11.74 -14.90
N GLY A 254 -8.45 -11.78 -15.59
CA GLY A 254 -9.62 -10.97 -15.25
C GLY A 254 -10.43 -11.50 -14.05
N GLY A 255 -10.18 -12.75 -13.64
CA GLY A 255 -10.81 -13.39 -12.48
C GLY A 255 -10.86 -14.90 -12.61
N PHE A 256 -10.71 -15.59 -11.47
CA PHE A 256 -10.68 -17.04 -11.42
C PHE A 256 -11.38 -17.62 -10.18
N THR A 257 -11.72 -18.89 -10.26
CA THR A 257 -12.27 -19.66 -9.13
C THR A 257 -11.46 -20.95 -8.99
N VAL A 258 -10.90 -21.21 -7.81
CA VAL A 258 -10.13 -22.43 -7.52
C VAL A 258 -11.03 -23.67 -7.50
N ALA A 259 -10.47 -24.81 -7.93
CA ALA A 259 -11.17 -26.11 -7.88
C ALA A 259 -11.38 -26.61 -6.45
N THR A 260 -10.50 -26.21 -5.53
CA THR A 260 -10.51 -26.60 -4.11
C THR A 260 -11.64 -25.95 -3.29
N ARG A 261 -12.45 -25.06 -3.88
CA ARG A 261 -13.59 -24.43 -3.20
C ARG A 261 -14.59 -25.47 -2.72
N THR A 262 -14.91 -25.43 -1.43
CA THR A 262 -15.76 -26.45 -0.74
C THR A 262 -17.23 -26.03 -0.61
N VAL A 263 -17.50 -24.72 -0.53
CA VAL A 263 -18.89 -24.22 -0.37
C VAL A 263 -19.54 -24.07 -1.74
N PRO A 264 -20.63 -24.83 -2.02
CA PRO A 264 -21.38 -24.68 -3.25
C PRO A 264 -22.17 -23.36 -3.25
N GLY A 265 -22.47 -22.84 -4.45
CA GLY A 265 -23.37 -21.68 -4.59
C GLY A 265 -22.71 -20.30 -4.46
N ILE A 266 -21.45 -20.21 -4.08
CA ILE A 266 -20.71 -18.93 -4.12
C ILE A 266 -20.57 -18.50 -5.58
N LYS A 267 -21.24 -17.39 -5.94
CA LYS A 267 -21.26 -16.85 -7.32
C LYS A 267 -20.00 -16.05 -7.65
N SER A 268 -19.48 -15.30 -6.67
CA SER A 268 -18.28 -14.49 -6.86
C SER A 268 -17.03 -15.36 -7.05
N PRO A 269 -16.08 -15.00 -7.92
CA PRO A 269 -14.82 -15.73 -8.11
C PRO A 269 -13.97 -15.74 -6.83
N THR A 270 -12.95 -16.59 -6.78
CA THR A 270 -11.96 -16.61 -5.70
C THR A 270 -11.15 -15.31 -5.73
N MET A 271 -10.75 -14.87 -6.91
CA MET A 271 -10.06 -13.60 -7.08
C MET A 271 -10.50 -12.93 -8.38
N VAL A 272 -10.57 -11.60 -8.38
CA VAL A 272 -10.91 -10.79 -9.55
C VAL A 272 -10.03 -9.55 -9.58
N GLY A 273 -9.53 -9.20 -10.79
CA GLY A 273 -8.79 -7.97 -11.05
C GLY A 273 -9.69 -6.88 -11.61
N VAL A 274 -9.55 -5.67 -11.08
CA VAL A 274 -10.29 -4.46 -11.50
C VAL A 274 -9.31 -3.29 -11.60
N GLY A 275 -9.33 -2.57 -12.71
CA GLY A 275 -8.59 -1.32 -12.83
C GLY A 275 -9.35 -0.13 -12.22
N ARG A 276 -8.63 0.88 -11.76
CA ARG A 276 -9.22 2.17 -11.37
C ARG A 276 -10.16 2.69 -12.46
N GLY A 277 -11.33 3.18 -12.10
CA GLY A 277 -12.38 3.60 -13.03
C GLY A 277 -13.18 2.45 -13.63
N GLY A 278 -12.82 1.20 -13.36
CA GLY A 278 -13.50 0.02 -13.88
C GLY A 278 -14.90 -0.18 -13.27
N LYS A 279 -15.75 -0.92 -14.00
CA LYS A 279 -17.10 -1.28 -13.52
C LYS A 279 -17.02 -2.47 -12.57
N ILE A 280 -17.49 -2.29 -11.36
CA ILE A 280 -17.59 -3.35 -10.34
C ILE A 280 -19.07 -3.67 -10.15
N LEU A 281 -19.61 -4.60 -10.94
CA LEU A 281 -21.02 -4.96 -10.85
C LEU A 281 -21.19 -6.27 -10.07
N SER A 282 -22.09 -6.26 -9.05
CA SER A 282 -22.66 -7.44 -8.37
C SER A 282 -21.65 -8.50 -7.93
N ARG A 283 -20.51 -8.10 -7.33
CA ARG A 283 -19.50 -9.02 -6.81
C ARG A 283 -19.30 -8.78 -5.33
N ASP A 284 -19.70 -9.75 -4.52
CA ASP A 284 -19.39 -9.76 -3.09
C ASP A 284 -17.92 -10.16 -2.92
N CYS A 285 -17.24 -9.55 -1.96
CA CYS A 285 -15.87 -9.86 -1.59
C CYS A 285 -15.67 -9.82 -0.08
N ASP A 286 -14.74 -10.63 0.40
CA ASP A 286 -14.35 -10.68 1.80
C ASP A 286 -13.22 -9.68 2.06
N ILE A 287 -12.39 -9.45 1.04
CA ILE A 287 -11.29 -8.48 1.08
C ILE A 287 -11.14 -7.75 -0.25
N ILE A 288 -10.96 -6.44 -0.18
CA ILE A 288 -10.58 -5.57 -1.28
C ILE A 288 -9.13 -5.14 -1.05
N ILE A 289 -8.25 -5.43 -1.99
CA ILE A 289 -6.84 -5.04 -1.97
C ILE A 289 -6.61 -4.02 -3.08
N GLU A 290 -6.18 -2.84 -2.71
CA GLU A 290 -5.86 -1.73 -3.61
C GLU A 290 -4.34 -1.55 -3.65
N ASP A 291 -3.71 -1.92 -4.77
CA ASP A 291 -2.26 -1.87 -4.95
C ASP A 291 -1.88 -0.76 -5.94
N ASP A 292 -1.19 0.27 -5.44
CA ASP A 292 -0.71 1.44 -6.18
C ASP A 292 -1.80 1.98 -7.15
N ILE A 293 -3.03 2.25 -6.64
CA ILE A 293 -4.16 2.69 -7.46
C ILE A 293 -3.99 4.10 -8.03
N GLU A 294 -3.14 4.92 -7.45
CA GLU A 294 -2.75 6.22 -7.96
C GLU A 294 -1.32 6.24 -8.46
N ASP A 295 -1.14 6.91 -9.58
CA ASP A 295 0.13 7.16 -10.23
C ASP A 295 0.26 8.65 -10.57
N HIS A 296 1.40 9.04 -11.16
CA HIS A 296 1.60 10.42 -11.58
C HIS A 296 0.52 10.90 -12.56
N THR A 297 0.12 10.07 -13.51
CA THR A 297 -0.84 10.48 -14.56
C THR A 297 -2.23 10.71 -14.00
N SER A 298 -2.63 9.95 -12.97
CA SER A 298 -3.93 10.08 -12.31
C SER A 298 -3.99 11.24 -11.34
N THR A 299 -2.85 11.83 -10.95
CA THR A 299 -2.79 12.84 -9.89
C THR A 299 -2.40 14.22 -10.38
N VAL A 300 -1.83 14.37 -11.58
CA VAL A 300 -1.42 15.67 -12.14
C VAL A 300 -2.59 16.64 -12.29
N GLN A 301 -3.70 16.19 -12.90
CA GLN A 301 -4.83 17.04 -13.15
C GLN A 301 -5.85 17.01 -12.00
N PRO A 302 -6.36 18.16 -11.53
CA PRO A 302 -7.38 18.22 -10.48
C PRO A 302 -8.62 17.38 -10.81
N SER A 303 -9.05 17.37 -12.08
CA SER A 303 -10.17 16.57 -12.55
C SER A 303 -9.93 15.08 -12.46
N ALA A 304 -8.70 14.61 -12.72
CA ALA A 304 -8.34 13.21 -12.60
C ALA A 304 -8.36 12.75 -11.12
N ARG A 305 -7.83 13.56 -10.19
CA ARG A 305 -7.91 13.30 -8.74
C ARG A 305 -9.36 13.22 -8.26
N LEU A 306 -10.19 14.17 -8.70
CA LEU A 306 -11.62 14.17 -8.36
C LEU A 306 -12.34 12.93 -8.91
N ASN A 307 -12.04 12.51 -10.14
CA ASN A 307 -12.61 11.33 -10.75
C ASN A 307 -12.22 10.06 -10.00
N THR A 308 -10.96 9.94 -9.55
CA THR A 308 -10.50 8.82 -8.72
C THR A 308 -11.26 8.78 -7.39
N LYS A 309 -11.37 9.91 -6.68
CA LYS A 309 -12.11 10.03 -5.41
C LYS A 309 -13.59 9.69 -5.58
N ASN A 310 -14.25 10.20 -6.63
CA ASN A 310 -15.65 9.91 -6.91
C ASN A 310 -15.86 8.43 -7.24
N TRP A 311 -15.04 7.85 -8.09
CA TRP A 311 -15.12 6.43 -8.42
C TRP A 311 -14.90 5.57 -7.18
N TRP A 312 -13.90 5.90 -6.37
CA TRP A 312 -13.60 5.20 -5.13
C TRP A 312 -14.81 5.22 -4.19
N THR A 313 -15.40 6.40 -3.95
CA THR A 313 -16.53 6.55 -3.02
C THR A 313 -17.79 5.87 -3.55
N THR A 314 -18.12 6.05 -4.83
CA THR A 314 -19.42 5.62 -5.37
C THR A 314 -19.42 4.18 -5.87
N THR A 315 -18.32 3.73 -6.48
CA THR A 315 -18.25 2.43 -7.13
C THR A 315 -17.60 1.39 -6.23
N LEU A 316 -16.41 1.67 -5.69
CA LEU A 316 -15.69 0.74 -4.85
C LEU A 316 -16.30 0.69 -3.44
N GLY A 317 -16.52 1.83 -2.82
CA GLY A 317 -17.11 1.93 -1.48
C GLY A 317 -18.49 1.28 -1.37
N SER A 318 -19.27 1.27 -2.47
CA SER A 318 -20.55 0.56 -2.53
C SER A 318 -20.43 -0.98 -2.50
N ARG A 319 -19.20 -1.52 -2.55
CA ARG A 319 -18.95 -2.98 -2.45
C ARG A 319 -18.57 -3.42 -1.04
N LYS A 320 -18.37 -2.47 -0.14
CA LYS A 320 -18.08 -2.77 1.25
C LYS A 320 -19.33 -3.25 1.96
N GLU A 321 -19.29 -4.49 2.41
CA GLU A 321 -20.23 -5.06 3.39
C GLU A 321 -19.63 -4.93 4.80
N GLU A 322 -20.40 -5.17 5.83
CA GLU A 322 -19.96 -5.05 7.23
C GLU A 322 -18.70 -5.88 7.54
N HIS A 323 -18.57 -7.03 6.89
CA HIS A 323 -17.45 -7.97 7.05
C HIS A 323 -16.32 -7.79 6.02
N THR A 324 -16.45 -6.88 5.06
CA THR A 324 -15.45 -6.67 4.01
C THR A 324 -14.30 -5.83 4.51
N ALA A 325 -13.09 -6.38 4.53
CA ALA A 325 -11.88 -5.62 4.78
C ALA A 325 -11.44 -4.85 3.53
N ILE A 326 -10.97 -3.62 3.72
CA ILE A 326 -10.34 -2.83 2.65
C ILE A 326 -8.89 -2.57 3.03
N VAL A 327 -7.98 -2.97 2.16
CA VAL A 327 -6.53 -2.78 2.30
C VAL A 327 -6.04 -1.91 1.16
N VAL A 328 -5.56 -0.73 1.47
CA VAL A 328 -4.91 0.18 0.52
C VAL A 328 -3.42 0.14 0.75
N ILE A 329 -2.63 -0.20 -0.26
CA ILE A 329 -1.18 -0.09 -0.20
C ILE A 329 -0.66 0.72 -1.38
N GLY A 330 0.24 1.65 -1.11
CA GLY A 330 0.74 2.53 -2.16
C GLY A 330 1.86 3.45 -1.71
N SER A 331 2.21 4.39 -2.57
CA SER A 331 3.10 5.51 -2.27
C SER A 331 2.45 6.83 -2.66
N ARG A 332 2.74 7.90 -1.92
CA ARG A 332 2.18 9.23 -2.19
C ARG A 332 2.56 9.71 -3.59
N GLN A 333 1.62 10.33 -4.29
CA GLN A 333 1.82 10.82 -5.65
C GLN A 333 1.51 12.31 -5.80
N HIS A 334 0.67 12.86 -4.92
CA HIS A 334 0.28 14.27 -4.90
C HIS A 334 -0.22 14.67 -3.51
N PRO A 335 -0.04 15.95 -3.07
CA PRO A 335 -0.60 16.43 -1.80
C PRO A 335 -2.12 16.23 -1.64
N GLU A 336 -2.86 16.27 -2.76
CA GLU A 336 -4.31 16.10 -2.80
C GLU A 336 -4.73 14.77 -3.44
N ASP A 337 -3.89 13.74 -3.38
CA ASP A 337 -4.22 12.40 -3.86
C ASP A 337 -5.37 11.75 -3.05
N LEU A 338 -5.83 10.58 -3.46
CA LEU A 338 -6.84 9.83 -2.72
C LEU A 338 -6.35 9.49 -1.31
N TYR A 339 -5.08 9.12 -1.19
CA TYR A 339 -4.50 8.75 0.10
C TYR A 339 -4.57 9.88 1.13
N SER A 340 -4.46 11.16 0.71
CA SER A 340 -4.68 12.31 1.61
C SER A 340 -6.08 12.32 2.19
N ALA A 341 -7.09 12.07 1.36
CA ALA A 341 -8.47 12.07 1.84
C ALA A 341 -8.75 10.89 2.79
N LEU A 342 -8.08 9.75 2.58
CA LEU A 342 -8.18 8.59 3.47
C LEU A 342 -7.44 8.83 4.79
N LEU A 343 -6.30 9.52 4.77
CA LEU A 343 -5.55 9.91 5.96
C LEU A 343 -6.36 10.82 6.91
N ASP A 344 -7.21 11.67 6.35
CA ASP A 344 -8.06 12.58 7.13
C ASP A 344 -9.28 11.87 7.76
N ASN A 345 -9.51 10.58 7.41
CA ASN A 345 -10.65 9.81 7.90
C ASN A 345 -10.25 8.90 9.06
N GLU A 346 -10.85 9.11 10.23
CA GLU A 346 -10.57 8.36 11.47
C GLU A 346 -10.93 6.87 11.41
N ALA A 347 -11.72 6.45 10.43
CA ALA A 347 -12.06 5.04 10.23
C ALA A 347 -10.91 4.20 9.63
N TRP A 348 -9.80 4.84 9.25
CA TRP A 348 -8.64 4.18 8.67
C TRP A 348 -7.52 3.99 9.68
N GLU A 349 -7.13 2.74 9.88
CA GLU A 349 -5.83 2.44 10.49
C GLU A 349 -4.74 2.68 9.44
N THR A 350 -3.65 3.36 9.83
CA THR A 350 -2.63 3.79 8.87
C THR A 350 -1.22 3.46 9.31
N ILE A 351 -0.42 2.96 8.36
CA ILE A 351 1.03 2.79 8.49
C ILE A 351 1.68 3.65 7.42
N ILE A 352 2.59 4.52 7.81
CA ILE A 352 3.37 5.37 6.88
C ILE A 352 4.84 5.06 7.09
N GLU A 353 5.48 4.54 6.04
CA GLU A 353 6.89 4.17 6.02
C GLU A 353 7.70 5.14 5.17
N GLU A 354 8.87 5.50 5.64
CA GLU A 354 9.86 6.29 4.91
C GLU A 354 11.02 5.38 4.49
N ALA A 355 11.56 5.51 3.28
CA ALA A 355 12.71 4.70 2.83
C ALA A 355 13.95 4.89 3.70
N HIS A 356 14.08 6.08 4.29
CA HIS A 356 15.10 6.47 5.25
C HIS A 356 14.44 7.32 6.33
N SER A 357 14.78 7.06 7.58
CA SER A 357 14.18 7.76 8.72
C SER A 357 14.44 9.27 8.63
N SER A 358 13.38 10.05 8.69
CA SER A 358 13.48 11.51 8.78
C SER A 358 14.08 12.00 10.09
N GLU A 359 14.16 11.14 11.11
CA GLU A 359 14.78 11.42 12.41
C GLU A 359 16.30 11.16 12.41
N CYS A 360 16.84 10.66 11.29
CA CYS A 360 18.27 10.43 11.17
C CYS A 360 19.03 11.76 11.24
N VAL A 361 19.97 11.83 12.18
CA VAL A 361 20.86 12.98 12.41
C VAL A 361 22.28 12.74 11.88
N ILE A 362 22.52 11.56 11.29
CA ILE A 362 23.82 11.19 10.73
C ILE A 362 24.09 12.07 9.51
N PRO A 363 25.28 12.68 9.38
CA PRO A 363 25.65 13.45 8.20
C PRO A 363 25.65 12.60 6.92
N GLU A 364 25.19 13.17 5.80
CA GLU A 364 25.00 12.45 4.53
C GLU A 364 26.30 11.85 3.93
N ASP A 365 27.46 12.42 4.26
CA ASP A 365 28.78 11.93 3.83
C ASP A 365 29.17 10.61 4.52
N LYS A 366 28.56 10.29 5.66
CA LYS A 366 28.78 9.06 6.41
C LYS A 366 27.89 7.90 5.95
N VAL A 367 27.95 7.59 4.65
CA VAL A 367 27.01 6.69 3.93
C VAL A 367 26.79 5.34 4.64
N GLU A 368 27.84 4.73 5.19
CA GLU A 368 27.74 3.40 5.81
C GLU A 368 27.07 3.43 7.19
N GLU A 369 27.09 4.57 7.89
CA GLU A 369 26.48 4.73 9.20
C GLU A 369 24.94 4.78 9.11
N HIS A 370 24.37 5.13 7.93
CA HIS A 370 22.92 5.19 7.71
C HIS A 370 22.22 3.83 7.59
N LYS A 371 22.96 2.72 7.71
CA LYS A 371 22.41 1.38 7.53
C LYS A 371 21.16 1.14 8.38
N ASP A 372 21.19 1.53 9.63
CA ASP A 372 20.09 1.31 10.59
C ASP A 372 18.97 2.36 10.49
N CYS A 373 19.19 3.43 9.71
CA CYS A 373 18.18 4.42 9.39
C CYS A 373 17.34 4.06 8.16
N MET A 374 17.74 3.01 7.41
CA MET A 374 17.02 2.54 6.23
C MET A 374 15.87 1.62 6.63
N LEU A 375 14.70 1.78 6.00
CA LEU A 375 13.52 0.93 6.24
C LEU A 375 13.83 -0.55 5.99
N TRP A 376 14.53 -0.86 4.91
CA TRP A 376 14.89 -2.23 4.57
C TRP A 376 16.41 -2.45 4.71
N THR A 377 16.85 -2.52 5.95
CA THR A 377 18.25 -2.79 6.31
C THR A 377 18.78 -4.04 5.61
N GLY A 378 19.95 -3.93 4.98
CA GLY A 378 20.59 -5.04 4.28
C GLY A 378 20.07 -5.35 2.87
N PHE A 379 18.97 -4.73 2.42
CA PHE A 379 18.45 -4.87 1.06
C PHE A 379 18.55 -3.58 0.25
N ARG A 380 18.25 -2.43 0.88
CA ARG A 380 18.39 -1.10 0.26
C ARG A 380 19.45 -0.30 1.00
N THR A 381 20.43 0.19 0.28
CA THR A 381 21.51 1.00 0.86
C THR A 381 21.18 2.48 0.80
N PHE A 382 21.73 3.26 1.72
CA PHE A 382 21.60 4.72 1.70
C PHE A 382 22.16 5.31 0.38
N LYS A 383 23.28 4.78 -0.12
CA LYS A 383 23.85 5.16 -1.42
C LYS A 383 22.85 4.99 -2.58
N TRP A 384 22.09 3.90 -2.59
CA TRP A 384 21.04 3.70 -3.60
C TRP A 384 19.96 4.79 -3.52
N LEU A 385 19.56 5.16 -2.30
CA LEU A 385 18.55 6.19 -2.07
C LEU A 385 19.06 7.57 -2.49
N MET A 386 20.30 7.94 -2.12
CA MET A 386 20.94 9.20 -2.54
C MET A 386 21.05 9.32 -4.06
N THR A 387 21.30 8.21 -4.78
CA THR A 387 21.28 8.23 -6.25
C THR A 387 19.90 8.63 -6.77
N ARG A 388 18.81 8.12 -6.19
CA ARG A 388 17.44 8.51 -6.57
C ARG A 388 17.13 9.97 -6.25
N GLN A 389 17.64 10.46 -5.13
CA GLN A 389 17.51 11.87 -4.75
C GLN A 389 18.27 12.79 -5.73
N ALA A 390 19.51 12.44 -6.07
CA ALA A 390 20.32 13.20 -7.03
C ALA A 390 19.70 13.22 -8.44
N ASP A 391 19.17 12.07 -8.91
CA ASP A 391 18.42 12.00 -10.17
C ASP A 391 17.21 12.95 -10.14
N ALA A 392 16.45 12.94 -9.05
CA ALA A 392 15.29 13.81 -8.85
C ALA A 392 15.69 15.29 -8.79
N GLN A 393 16.76 15.63 -8.07
CA GLN A 393 17.29 16.98 -7.98
C GLN A 393 17.72 17.53 -9.33
N THR A 394 18.39 16.70 -10.15
CA THR A 394 18.83 17.07 -11.51
C THR A 394 17.65 17.39 -12.43
N THR A 395 16.53 16.73 -12.25
CA THR A 395 15.33 16.90 -13.07
C THR A 395 14.33 17.91 -12.48
N GLY A 396 14.65 18.57 -11.35
CA GLY A 396 13.75 19.49 -10.65
C GLY A 396 12.57 18.79 -9.95
N GLY A 397 12.69 17.49 -9.67
CA GLY A 397 11.63 16.66 -9.07
C GLY A 397 11.91 16.26 -7.61
N LEU A 398 12.61 17.08 -6.83
CA LEU A 398 12.93 16.77 -5.43
C LEU A 398 11.68 16.60 -4.58
N ASP A 399 10.68 17.46 -4.73
CA ASP A 399 9.39 17.35 -4.03
C ASP A 399 8.71 16.01 -4.31
N ARG A 400 8.83 15.52 -5.55
CA ARG A 400 8.31 14.23 -5.94
C ARG A 400 9.08 13.08 -5.32
N TYR A 401 10.42 13.20 -5.22
CA TYR A 401 11.23 12.22 -4.51
C TYR A 401 10.78 12.12 -3.05
N GLU A 402 10.61 13.24 -2.38
CA GLU A 402 10.16 13.27 -0.98
C GLU A 402 8.75 12.67 -0.82
N MET A 403 7.83 12.99 -1.74
CA MET A 403 6.51 12.36 -1.75
C MET A 403 6.58 10.85 -1.90
N VAL A 404 7.31 10.36 -2.89
CA VAL A 404 7.28 8.95 -3.29
C VAL A 404 8.13 8.07 -2.38
N TYR A 405 9.34 8.54 -1.97
CA TYR A 405 10.26 7.73 -1.17
C TYR A 405 10.14 7.97 0.34
N LEU A 406 9.69 9.16 0.75
CA LEU A 406 9.52 9.49 2.15
C LEU A 406 8.04 9.63 2.55
N ASN A 407 7.11 9.40 1.62
CA ASN A 407 5.66 9.56 1.78
C ASN A 407 5.27 10.94 2.36
N LYS A 408 6.08 11.98 2.08
CA LYS A 408 5.87 13.36 2.48
C LYS A 408 5.17 14.13 1.37
N ALA A 409 3.92 14.50 1.57
CA ALA A 409 3.18 15.28 0.59
C ALA A 409 3.22 16.76 0.93
N TYR A 410 4.06 17.49 0.22
CA TYR A 410 4.06 18.94 0.25
C TYR A 410 3.32 19.49 -0.98
N SER A 411 2.49 20.51 -0.79
CA SER A 411 2.04 21.32 -1.93
C SER A 411 3.14 22.34 -2.22
N SER A 412 3.68 22.35 -3.42
CA SER A 412 4.69 23.33 -3.89
C SER A 412 4.24 24.79 -3.81
N GLY A 413 2.97 25.05 -3.48
CA GLY A 413 2.42 26.39 -3.21
C GLY A 413 2.14 26.67 -1.72
N ALA A 414 2.47 25.75 -0.81
CA ALA A 414 2.17 25.85 0.62
C ALA A 414 3.32 25.42 1.52
N VAL A 415 4.57 25.52 1.08
CA VAL A 415 5.72 25.43 1.98
C VAL A 415 5.69 26.67 2.86
N LEU A 416 5.14 26.51 4.07
CA LEU A 416 5.07 27.59 5.06
C LEU A 416 6.46 28.08 5.44
N PHE A 417 7.40 27.15 5.58
CA PHE A 417 8.77 27.43 5.99
C PHE A 417 9.73 27.04 4.86
N ARG A 418 10.18 28.01 4.08
CA ARG A 418 11.11 27.81 2.99
C ARG A 418 12.50 27.43 3.53
N PRO A 419 13.14 26.36 2.99
CA PRO A 419 14.45 25.91 3.45
C PRO A 419 15.53 26.98 3.44
N ASP A 420 15.58 27.82 2.39
CA ASP A 420 16.54 28.90 2.22
C ASP A 420 16.41 29.99 3.29
N ILE A 421 15.17 30.31 3.71
CA ILE A 421 14.91 31.30 4.78
C ILE A 421 15.32 30.76 6.14
N ILE A 422 15.08 29.46 6.40
CA ILE A 422 15.53 28.82 7.65
C ILE A 422 17.05 28.76 7.70
N GLU A 423 17.72 28.40 6.60
CA GLU A 423 19.20 28.37 6.52
C GLU A 423 19.83 29.75 6.70
N ALA A 424 19.15 30.80 6.23
CA ALA A 424 19.58 32.18 6.49
C ALA A 424 19.53 32.57 8.00
N SER A 425 18.82 31.79 8.81
CA SER A 425 18.75 31.98 10.26
C SER A 425 19.87 31.25 11.04
N TYR A 426 20.75 30.50 10.36
CA TYR A 426 21.84 29.80 11.01
C TYR A 426 22.88 30.76 11.57
N ASP A 427 23.23 30.55 12.84
CA ASP A 427 24.31 31.27 13.51
C ASP A 427 25.49 30.31 13.71
N TYR A 428 26.48 30.44 12.82
CA TYR A 428 27.71 29.64 12.83
C TYR A 428 28.64 29.96 14.00
N SER A 429 28.35 31.00 14.77
CA SER A 429 29.11 31.36 15.98
C SER A 429 28.49 30.83 17.27
N ALA A 430 27.19 30.52 17.25
CA ALA A 430 26.44 30.08 18.43
C ALA A 430 26.38 28.55 18.54
N LYS A 431 26.38 28.06 19.78
CA LYS A 431 26.20 26.65 20.13
C LYS A 431 24.92 26.42 20.91
N VAL A 432 24.39 25.20 20.76
CA VAL A 432 23.31 24.70 21.64
C VAL A 432 23.79 24.74 23.09
N GLY A 433 22.91 25.17 23.98
CA GLY A 433 23.23 25.34 25.41
C GLY A 433 23.81 26.69 25.77
N GLU A 434 24.23 27.50 24.81
CA GLU A 434 24.71 28.86 25.08
C GLU A 434 23.52 29.81 25.24
N ARG A 435 23.48 30.48 26.41
CA ARG A 435 22.49 31.51 26.71
C ARG A 435 23.05 32.89 26.39
N PRO A 436 22.45 33.62 25.42
CA PRO A 436 22.83 35.01 25.19
C PRO A 436 22.59 35.87 26.43
N SER A 437 23.51 36.80 26.69
CA SER A 437 23.36 37.75 27.82
C SER A 437 22.13 38.63 27.60
N ARG A 438 21.40 38.96 28.71
CA ARG A 438 20.21 39.80 28.74
C ARG A 438 18.92 39.20 28.17
N HIS A 439 18.97 38.01 27.56
CA HIS A 439 17.75 37.35 27.04
C HIS A 439 16.94 36.71 28.18
N ARG A 440 15.62 36.80 28.07
CA ARG A 440 14.68 36.05 28.91
C ARG A 440 14.51 34.64 28.28
N LEU A 441 14.46 33.63 29.16
CA LEU A 441 14.27 32.24 28.70
C LEU A 441 12.81 31.85 28.86
N ILE A 442 12.26 31.24 27.80
CA ILE A 442 10.92 30.63 27.81
C ILE A 442 10.94 29.32 27.04
N ALA A 443 10.38 28.28 27.62
CA ALA A 443 10.33 26.96 27.03
C ALA A 443 8.91 26.56 26.65
N GLY A 444 8.79 25.81 25.58
CA GLY A 444 7.57 25.10 25.22
C GLY A 444 7.75 23.62 25.38
N LEU A 445 6.70 22.91 25.76
CA LEU A 445 6.67 21.45 25.87
C LEU A 445 5.42 20.91 25.19
N ASP A 446 5.64 20.00 24.24
CA ASP A 446 4.61 19.18 23.61
C ASP A 446 4.70 17.77 24.19
N PRO A 447 3.89 17.43 25.20
CA PRO A 447 4.02 16.16 25.90
C PRO A 447 3.20 15.06 25.26
N ALA A 448 3.75 13.84 25.23
CA ALA A 448 3.06 12.66 24.72
C ALA A 448 3.18 11.47 25.67
N ALA A 449 2.10 10.68 25.78
CA ALA A 449 2.11 9.44 26.54
C ALA A 449 2.79 8.29 25.81
N THR A 450 2.53 8.15 24.51
CA THR A 450 3.00 7.04 23.65
C THR A 450 3.69 7.51 22.38
N GLY A 451 3.51 8.77 21.98
CA GLY A 451 4.14 9.40 20.81
C GLY A 451 5.51 9.99 21.11
N TYR A 452 5.89 10.98 20.33
CA TYR A 452 7.09 11.78 20.60
C TYR A 452 6.74 12.95 21.53
N GLN A 453 7.57 13.16 22.54
CA GLN A 453 7.52 14.31 23.44
C GLN A 453 8.63 15.27 23.02
N ALA A 454 8.28 16.54 22.81
CA ALA A 454 9.23 17.55 22.38
C ALA A 454 9.29 18.74 23.35
N ALA A 455 10.48 19.25 23.56
CA ALA A 455 10.72 20.48 24.29
C ALA A 455 11.57 21.44 23.44
N PHE A 456 11.27 22.74 23.56
CA PHE A 456 11.99 23.78 22.83
C PHE A 456 12.25 24.99 23.72
N LEU A 457 13.50 25.47 23.79
CA LEU A 457 13.93 26.58 24.61
C LEU A 457 14.33 27.79 23.79
N TRP A 458 13.61 28.88 23.95
CA TRP A 458 13.90 30.16 23.37
C TRP A 458 14.62 31.10 24.35
N ALA A 459 15.65 31.79 23.87
CA ALA A 459 16.15 33.02 24.46
C ALA A 459 15.55 34.20 23.71
N VAL A 460 14.86 35.09 24.43
CA VAL A 460 14.05 36.18 23.84
C VAL A 460 14.54 37.51 24.35
N ASP A 461 14.76 38.47 23.47
CA ASP A 461 15.08 39.86 23.79
C ASP A 461 14.35 40.82 22.86
N VAL A 462 14.22 42.06 23.25
CA VAL A 462 13.65 43.16 22.46
C VAL A 462 14.73 44.21 22.26
N GLN A 463 15.25 44.33 21.05
CA GLN A 463 16.27 45.33 20.71
C GLN A 463 15.70 46.28 19.64
N ASP A 464 15.83 47.57 19.87
CA ASP A 464 15.34 48.62 18.96
C ASP A 464 13.88 48.40 18.50
N ASN A 465 13.00 48.06 19.44
CA ASN A 465 11.59 47.70 19.22
C ASN A 465 11.38 46.47 18.32
N LYS A 466 12.39 45.64 18.11
CA LYS A 466 12.31 44.38 17.35
C LYS A 466 12.54 43.19 18.25
N LEU A 467 11.67 42.18 18.05
CA LEU A 467 11.82 40.88 18.70
C LEU A 467 13.10 40.19 18.15
N SER A 468 13.93 39.68 19.04
CA SER A 468 15.05 38.79 18.74
C SER A 468 14.88 37.50 19.50
N MET A 469 14.95 36.38 18.80
CA MET A 469 14.81 35.04 19.37
C MET A 469 15.99 34.18 18.97
N GLN A 470 16.54 33.45 19.93
CA GLN A 470 17.58 32.45 19.65
C GLN A 470 17.19 31.12 20.24
N MET A 471 17.31 30.05 19.46
CA MET A 471 17.19 28.69 19.98
C MET A 471 18.36 28.43 20.93
N VAL A 472 18.06 28.07 22.18
CA VAL A 472 19.05 27.64 23.17
C VAL A 472 19.21 26.13 23.14
N ASP A 473 18.10 25.41 23.16
CA ASP A 473 18.11 23.94 23.12
C ASP A 473 16.77 23.40 22.60
N ASN A 474 16.79 22.15 22.15
CA ASN A 474 15.59 21.38 21.88
C ASN A 474 15.81 19.89 22.20
N GLU A 475 14.75 19.20 22.55
CA GLU A 475 14.72 17.76 22.75
C GLU A 475 13.50 17.13 22.11
N ASN A 476 13.66 15.93 21.56
CA ASN A 476 12.56 15.17 20.97
C ASN A 476 12.76 13.68 21.29
N HIS A 477 11.94 13.14 22.20
CA HIS A 477 12.05 11.78 22.71
C HIS A 477 10.79 10.98 22.45
N LYS A 478 10.92 9.69 22.19
CA LYS A 478 9.79 8.79 22.03
C LYS A 478 9.32 8.28 23.39
N GLY A 479 8.06 8.54 23.74
CA GLY A 479 7.45 8.09 25.00
C GLY A 479 7.88 8.90 26.22
N GLY A 480 7.77 8.31 27.40
CA GLY A 480 8.22 8.87 28.67
C GLY A 480 7.14 9.55 29.53
N GLY A 481 6.10 10.08 28.94
CA GLY A 481 4.95 10.63 29.66
C GLY A 481 5.32 11.71 30.67
N ILE A 482 4.65 11.70 31.84
CA ILE A 482 4.84 12.70 32.90
C ILE A 482 6.26 12.65 33.51
N ALA A 483 6.85 11.46 33.63
CA ALA A 483 8.19 11.30 34.18
C ALA A 483 9.26 11.99 33.32
N GLU A 484 9.14 11.88 32.01
CA GLU A 484 10.04 12.52 31.04
C GLU A 484 9.85 14.04 31.02
N ALA A 485 8.60 14.52 31.08
CA ALA A 485 8.31 15.94 31.22
C ALA A 485 8.95 16.52 32.50
N HIS A 486 8.84 15.82 33.61
CA HIS A 486 9.47 16.22 34.88
C HIS A 486 11.01 16.28 34.77
N ARG A 487 11.62 15.25 34.10
CA ARG A 487 13.07 15.20 33.86
C ARG A 487 13.53 16.43 33.09
N ILE A 488 12.89 16.73 31.97
CA ILE A 488 13.26 17.84 31.07
C ILE A 488 13.12 19.18 31.80
N ILE A 489 12.01 19.40 32.51
CA ILE A 489 11.77 20.64 33.28
C ILE A 489 12.84 20.84 34.36
N LEU A 490 13.16 19.81 35.13
CA LEU A 490 14.17 19.86 36.18
C LEU A 490 15.57 20.09 35.62
N GLU A 491 15.95 19.35 34.55
CA GLU A 491 17.26 19.46 33.91
C GLU A 491 17.48 20.86 33.31
N TRP A 492 16.48 21.40 32.59
CA TRP A 492 16.60 22.73 31.99
C TRP A 492 16.52 23.85 33.05
N TYR A 493 15.85 23.62 34.18
CA TYR A 493 15.96 24.51 35.33
C TYR A 493 17.40 24.53 35.88
N GLN A 494 17.99 23.36 36.08
CA GLN A 494 19.36 23.25 36.61
C GLN A 494 20.42 23.80 35.65
N LYS A 495 20.29 23.49 34.39
CA LYS A 495 21.27 23.83 33.34
C LYS A 495 21.17 25.28 32.87
N TYR A 496 19.97 25.75 32.66
CA TYR A 496 19.70 27.02 31.99
C TYR A 496 19.06 28.07 32.88
N HIS A 497 18.56 27.68 34.04
CA HIS A 497 17.71 28.52 34.89
C HIS A 497 16.45 28.99 34.14
N CYS A 498 15.80 28.06 33.43
CA CYS A 498 14.53 28.31 32.77
C CYS A 498 13.39 28.23 33.77
N PHE A 499 12.74 29.36 34.02
CA PHE A 499 11.64 29.47 34.98
C PHE A 499 10.27 29.53 34.33
N HIS A 500 10.18 29.78 33.01
CA HIS A 500 8.89 29.98 32.33
C HIS A 500 8.69 28.89 31.27
N TRP A 501 7.60 28.12 31.44
CA TRP A 501 7.22 27.03 30.59
C TRP A 501 5.81 27.23 30.07
N VAL A 502 5.58 26.89 28.78
CA VAL A 502 4.26 26.82 28.19
C VAL A 502 4.04 25.39 27.68
N ILE A 503 3.05 24.71 28.26
CA ILE A 503 2.76 23.31 27.98
C ILE A 503 1.41 23.21 27.27
N GLU A 504 1.31 22.36 26.24
CA GLU A 504 0.03 22.07 25.60
C GLU A 504 -1.01 21.60 26.64
N GLU A 505 -2.25 22.06 26.56
CA GLU A 505 -3.30 21.78 27.55
C GLU A 505 -4.48 21.01 26.98
N ASN A 506 -4.20 19.84 26.35
CA ASN A 506 -5.21 18.87 25.95
C ASN A 506 -5.43 17.80 27.04
N ASN A 507 -6.25 16.77 26.82
CA ASN A 507 -6.70 15.85 27.89
C ASN A 507 -5.60 15.21 28.74
N PHE A 508 -4.53 14.70 28.16
CA PHE A 508 -3.40 14.07 28.88
C PHE A 508 -2.52 15.12 29.57
N GLN A 509 -2.35 16.25 28.96
CA GLN A 509 -1.46 17.33 29.37
C GLN A 509 -1.99 18.07 30.59
N LYS A 510 -3.31 18.11 30.84
CA LYS A 510 -3.89 18.56 32.12
C LYS A 510 -3.36 17.74 33.30
N ALA A 511 -3.10 16.44 33.06
CA ALA A 511 -2.54 15.58 34.10
C ALA A 511 -1.12 15.99 34.51
N ILE A 512 -0.28 16.51 33.59
CA ILE A 512 1.07 17.01 33.89
C ILE A 512 1.02 18.18 34.87
N ARG A 513 0.20 19.19 34.59
CA ARG A 513 0.04 20.33 35.49
C ARG A 513 -0.60 19.97 36.85
N GLN A 514 -1.33 18.86 36.89
CA GLN A 514 -1.96 18.36 38.13
C GLN A 514 -1.07 17.40 38.90
N ASP A 515 0.00 16.90 38.24
CA ASP A 515 0.93 15.97 38.88
C ASP A 515 1.59 16.57 40.12
N LYS A 516 1.65 15.77 41.19
CA LYS A 516 2.17 16.22 42.46
C LYS A 516 3.66 16.55 42.39
N GLY A 517 4.45 15.73 41.70
CA GLY A 517 5.90 15.92 41.56
C GLY A 517 6.23 17.23 40.84
N ILE A 518 5.50 17.54 39.77
CA ILE A 518 5.67 18.80 39.02
C ILE A 518 5.23 20.01 39.88
N LYS A 519 4.11 19.90 40.59
CA LYS A 519 3.67 20.98 41.54
C LYS A 519 4.68 21.24 42.63
N ASP A 520 5.21 20.18 43.23
CA ASP A 520 6.23 20.29 44.29
C ASP A 520 7.52 20.92 43.73
N LEU A 521 7.92 20.53 42.50
CA LEU A 521 9.06 21.15 41.81
C LEU A 521 8.83 22.65 41.58
N CYS A 522 7.67 23.04 41.04
CA CYS A 522 7.32 24.45 40.82
C CYS A 522 7.32 25.25 42.11
N ALA A 523 6.78 24.69 43.20
CA ALA A 523 6.75 25.35 44.52
C ALA A 523 8.16 25.54 45.08
N GLN A 524 9.07 24.61 44.89
CA GLN A 524 10.45 24.67 45.37
C GLN A 524 11.35 25.59 44.57
N THR A 525 11.12 25.67 43.24
CA THR A 525 12.02 26.34 42.30
C THR A 525 11.53 27.71 41.83
N GLY A 526 10.24 27.99 41.97
CA GLY A 526 9.61 29.19 41.41
C GLY A 526 9.31 29.08 39.90
N ILE A 527 9.36 27.87 39.33
CA ILE A 527 8.99 27.62 37.91
C ILE A 527 7.50 27.92 37.71
N ILE A 528 7.21 28.65 36.66
CA ILE A 528 5.85 28.99 36.21
C ILE A 528 5.53 28.12 34.98
N ILE A 529 4.38 27.44 35.02
CA ILE A 529 3.88 26.63 33.92
C ILE A 529 2.52 27.18 33.47
N ASP A 530 2.50 27.74 32.28
CA ASP A 530 1.28 28.19 31.60
C ASP A 530 0.74 27.09 30.65
N GLY A 531 -0.59 27.05 30.49
CA GLY A 531 -1.25 26.13 29.58
C GLY A 531 -1.49 26.77 28.22
N HIS A 532 -1.25 26.02 27.14
CA HIS A 532 -1.62 26.40 25.80
C HIS A 532 -2.68 25.43 25.27
N GLN A 533 -3.86 25.94 24.92
CA GLN A 533 -4.92 25.13 24.35
C GLN A 533 -4.76 25.08 22.82
N THR A 534 -4.54 23.87 22.31
CA THR A 534 -4.35 23.63 20.88
C THR A 534 -5.63 23.06 20.26
N TYR A 535 -6.27 23.83 19.43
CA TYR A 535 -7.43 23.44 18.60
C TYR A 535 -7.17 23.78 17.14
N LYS A 536 -8.19 24.28 16.44
CA LYS A 536 -8.06 24.82 15.09
C LYS A 536 -7.15 26.06 15.00
N ASN A 537 -6.85 26.68 16.12
CA ASN A 537 -5.97 27.85 16.24
C ASN A 537 -4.53 27.62 15.75
N LYS A 538 -4.02 26.38 15.75
CA LYS A 538 -2.70 26.10 15.19
C LYS A 538 -2.55 26.43 13.70
N TRP A 539 -3.68 26.52 13.00
CA TRP A 539 -3.77 26.85 11.58
C TRP A 539 -4.24 28.27 11.31
N ASP A 540 -4.46 29.05 12.34
CA ASP A 540 -4.85 30.44 12.23
C ASP A 540 -3.69 31.30 11.72
N ASP A 541 -3.95 32.14 10.72
CA ASP A 541 -2.90 32.95 10.08
C ASP A 541 -2.33 34.02 11.03
N THR A 542 -3.06 34.39 12.09
CA THR A 542 -2.68 35.46 13.02
C THR A 542 -2.18 34.94 14.35
N LEU A 543 -2.57 33.74 14.77
CA LEU A 543 -2.25 33.15 16.07
C LEU A 543 -1.51 31.82 15.96
N GLY A 544 -1.57 31.14 14.81
CA GLY A 544 -1.06 29.80 14.61
C GLY A 544 0.46 29.73 14.37
N VAL A 545 0.90 28.55 13.98
CA VAL A 545 2.32 28.25 13.69
C VAL A 545 2.85 29.12 12.55
N THR A 546 1.98 29.54 11.61
CA THR A 546 2.28 30.48 10.52
C THR A 546 2.95 31.76 11.01
N THR A 547 2.71 32.16 12.24
CA THR A 547 3.29 33.38 12.83
C THR A 547 4.80 33.30 13.08
N LEU A 548 5.41 32.13 12.99
CA LEU A 548 6.87 31.98 12.99
C LEU A 548 7.50 32.36 11.65
N VAL A 549 6.74 32.27 10.54
CA VAL A 549 7.26 32.52 9.17
C VAL A 549 7.84 33.93 9.04
N PRO A 550 7.10 35.03 9.36
CA PRO A 550 7.65 36.38 9.25
C PRO A 550 8.83 36.63 10.17
N LEU A 551 8.95 35.93 11.30
CA LEU A 551 10.10 36.05 12.19
C LEU A 551 11.37 35.46 11.58
N PHE A 552 11.24 34.35 10.84
CA PHE A 552 12.32 33.81 10.01
C PHE A 552 12.67 34.73 8.85
N GLU A 553 11.69 35.21 8.09
CA GLU A 553 11.87 36.11 6.95
C GLU A 553 12.54 37.43 7.32
N GLN A 554 12.24 37.96 8.49
CA GLN A 554 12.83 39.19 9.00
C GLN A 554 14.17 38.98 9.73
N GLY A 555 14.70 37.73 9.78
CA GLY A 555 15.94 37.42 10.45
C GLY A 555 15.91 37.60 11.98
N GLN A 556 14.72 37.61 12.58
CA GLN A 556 14.53 37.75 14.02
C GLN A 556 14.78 36.46 14.80
N ILE A 557 14.84 35.31 14.10
CA ILE A 557 15.18 34.02 14.68
C ILE A 557 16.61 33.65 14.33
N LYS A 558 17.36 33.17 15.33
CA LYS A 558 18.73 32.64 15.20
C LYS A 558 18.74 31.19 15.66
N LEU A 559 19.38 30.33 14.84
CA LEU A 559 19.51 28.90 15.11
C LEU A 559 21.00 28.55 15.23
N PRO A 560 21.48 27.98 16.34
CA PRO A 560 22.89 27.67 16.56
C PRO A 560 23.35 26.59 15.57
N TYR A 561 24.52 26.80 14.95
CA TYR A 561 25.04 25.90 13.92
C TYR A 561 26.58 25.73 13.96
N ASN A 562 27.21 26.02 15.12
CA ASN A 562 28.69 26.06 15.23
C ASN A 562 29.31 24.65 15.27
N ASP A 563 28.76 23.72 16.04
CA ASP A 563 29.33 22.39 16.26
C ASP A 563 28.36 21.27 15.85
N ALA A 564 28.82 20.01 15.90
CA ALA A 564 28.05 18.86 15.45
C ALA A 564 26.72 18.69 16.19
N GLU A 565 26.66 18.98 17.52
CA GLU A 565 25.44 18.89 18.28
C GLU A 565 24.44 19.98 17.84
N SER A 566 24.91 21.21 17.69
CA SER A 566 24.11 22.34 17.23
C SER A 566 23.56 22.09 15.81
N GLN A 567 24.40 21.57 14.92
CA GLN A 567 23.99 21.19 13.55
C GLN A 567 22.91 20.11 13.58
N ALA A 568 23.08 19.06 14.39
CA ALA A 568 22.11 17.98 14.49
C ALA A 568 20.73 18.47 14.99
N LYS A 569 20.71 19.23 16.10
CA LYS A 569 19.47 19.75 16.69
C LYS A 569 18.78 20.78 15.78
N THR A 570 19.55 21.69 15.18
CA THR A 570 19.01 22.66 14.21
C THR A 570 18.50 21.98 12.94
N THR A 571 19.21 20.98 12.43
CA THR A 571 18.76 20.20 11.26
C THR A 571 17.48 19.44 11.55
N MET A 572 17.33 18.85 12.76
CA MET A 572 16.10 18.18 13.16
C MET A 572 14.92 19.18 13.19
N TYR A 573 15.09 20.34 13.78
CA TYR A 573 14.06 21.39 13.81
C TYR A 573 13.71 21.88 12.40
N LYS A 574 14.72 22.17 11.56
CA LYS A 574 14.51 22.53 10.15
C LYS A 574 13.68 21.47 9.40
N LYS A 575 14.03 20.18 9.56
CA LYS A 575 13.27 19.09 8.90
C LYS A 575 11.79 19.12 9.30
N GLN A 576 11.49 19.36 10.56
CA GLN A 576 10.10 19.44 11.03
C GLN A 576 9.41 20.73 10.55
N LEU A 577 10.10 21.89 10.52
CA LEU A 577 9.56 23.14 9.96
C LEU A 577 9.20 23.00 8.49
N VAL A 578 10.12 22.49 7.67
CA VAL A 578 9.91 22.31 6.23
C VAL A 578 8.79 21.28 5.97
N SER A 579 8.68 20.24 6.83
CA SER A 579 7.62 19.24 6.73
C SER A 579 6.29 19.68 7.34
N PHE A 580 6.25 20.82 8.02
CA PHE A 580 5.04 21.35 8.59
C PHE A 580 4.11 21.86 7.49
N ALA A 581 3.23 21.00 7.00
CA ALA A 581 2.24 21.35 6.01
C ALA A 581 0.94 21.78 6.70
N ALA A 582 0.37 22.88 6.25
CA ALA A 582 -0.94 23.31 6.71
C ALA A 582 -1.94 22.15 6.55
N LYS A 583 -2.59 21.76 7.66
CA LYS A 583 -3.65 20.74 7.72
C LYS A 583 -3.20 19.26 7.58
N SER A 584 -1.91 18.92 7.66
CA SER A 584 -1.51 17.52 7.70
C SER A 584 -1.56 16.97 9.13
N ARG A 585 -2.41 15.97 9.39
CA ARG A 585 -2.53 15.27 10.69
C ARG A 585 -1.30 14.41 11.01
N TYR A 586 -0.49 14.07 10.00
CA TYR A 586 0.62 13.11 10.10
C TYR A 586 2.01 13.72 9.92
N ALA A 587 2.12 15.03 9.71
CA ALA A 587 3.42 15.67 9.73
C ALA A 587 3.98 15.61 11.16
N LYS A 588 5.16 15.00 11.35
CA LYS A 588 5.89 15.08 12.62
C LYS A 588 6.20 16.55 12.87
N SER A 589 5.59 17.11 13.87
CA SER A 589 5.63 18.55 14.14
C SER A 589 5.88 18.86 15.61
N ASP A 590 6.31 17.87 16.38
CA ASP A 590 6.39 17.98 17.84
C ASP A 590 7.33 19.14 18.27
N LEU A 591 8.52 19.28 17.63
CA LEU A 591 9.41 20.42 17.87
C LEU A 591 8.82 21.75 17.38
N VAL A 592 8.09 21.73 16.25
CA VAL A 592 7.42 22.93 15.75
C VAL A 592 6.33 23.39 16.71
N MET A 593 5.55 22.44 17.23
CA MET A 593 4.53 22.72 18.23
C MET A 593 5.15 23.25 19.52
N ALA A 594 6.18 22.57 20.04
CA ALA A 594 6.89 23.01 21.23
C ALA A 594 7.52 24.41 21.06
N SER A 595 8.03 24.73 19.87
CA SER A 595 8.59 26.06 19.57
C SER A 595 7.52 27.16 19.46
N TRP A 596 6.30 26.80 19.06
CA TRP A 596 5.19 27.72 18.87
C TRP A 596 4.40 28.03 20.14
N PHE A 597 4.23 27.07 21.06
CA PHE A 597 3.44 27.29 22.28
C PHE A 597 3.82 28.54 23.06
N PRO A 598 5.11 28.91 23.22
CA PRO A 598 5.51 30.12 23.92
C PRO A 598 5.13 31.43 23.24
N MET A 599 4.75 31.43 21.96
CA MET A 599 4.61 32.65 21.16
C MET A 599 3.60 33.64 21.72
N LYS A 600 2.52 33.17 22.35
CA LYS A 600 1.52 34.05 23.01
C LYS A 600 2.16 34.85 24.15
N GLU A 601 2.92 34.17 25.01
CA GLU A 601 3.59 34.80 26.15
C GLU A 601 4.78 35.67 25.69
N ILE A 602 5.51 35.25 24.66
CA ILE A 602 6.57 36.06 24.03
C ILE A 602 5.99 37.40 23.54
N ARG A 603 4.85 37.41 22.85
CA ARG A 603 4.19 38.62 22.38
C ARG A 603 3.74 39.52 23.53
N LYS A 604 3.26 38.95 24.64
CA LYS A 604 2.91 39.69 25.85
C LYS A 604 4.15 40.36 26.47
N MET A 605 5.26 39.62 26.56
CA MET A 605 6.55 40.14 27.02
C MET A 605 7.04 41.31 26.14
N VAL A 606 6.89 41.23 24.82
CA VAL A 606 7.24 42.31 23.88
C VAL A 606 6.38 43.53 24.13
N LYS A 607 5.04 43.38 24.25
CA LYS A 607 4.11 44.49 24.55
C LYS A 607 4.48 45.20 25.87
N GLU A 608 4.71 44.46 26.93
CA GLU A 608 5.09 44.99 28.22
C GLU A 608 6.41 45.77 28.13
N THR A 609 7.43 45.22 27.50
CA THR A 609 8.74 45.87 27.37
C THR A 609 8.66 47.18 26.55
N ILE A 610 7.88 47.23 25.49
CA ILE A 610 7.69 48.42 24.65
C ILE A 610 6.86 49.49 25.40
N SER A 611 5.83 49.08 26.14
CA SER A 611 5.03 49.98 26.97
C SER A 611 5.88 50.65 28.06
N ASP A 612 6.75 49.88 28.70
CA ASP A 612 7.68 50.38 29.72
C ASP A 612 8.70 51.39 29.18
N MET A 613 8.96 51.35 27.83
CA MET A 613 9.81 52.31 27.14
C MET A 613 9.06 53.60 26.75
N GLY A 614 7.76 53.72 27.06
CA GLY A 614 6.95 54.90 26.78
C GLY A 614 6.54 55.04 25.30
N VAL A 615 6.62 53.97 24.53
CA VAL A 615 6.18 53.89 23.15
C VAL A 615 4.80 53.26 23.06
N ASP A 616 3.82 53.99 22.50
CA ASP A 616 2.50 53.43 22.22
C ASP A 616 2.62 52.43 21.04
N TYR A 617 2.71 51.16 21.39
CA TYR A 617 2.81 50.07 20.41
C TYR A 617 1.40 49.69 19.96
N THR A 618 1.00 50.18 18.81
CA THR A 618 -0.14 49.61 18.05
C THR A 618 0.41 48.65 17.02
N PRO A 619 0.25 47.30 17.22
CA PRO A 619 0.60 46.34 16.20
C PRO A 619 -0.19 46.64 14.91
N SER A 620 0.42 46.55 13.76
CA SER A 620 -0.22 46.77 12.44
C SER A 620 -1.39 45.81 12.12
N TYR A 621 -1.84 45.01 13.09
CA TYR A 621 -2.92 44.02 12.99
C TYR A 621 -4.06 44.23 13.99
N GLU A 622 -4.10 45.33 14.75
CA GLU A 622 -5.21 45.66 15.64
C GLU A 622 -6.38 46.34 14.95
N ASN A 623 -6.95 45.71 13.92
CA ASN A 623 -8.30 46.02 13.45
C ASN A 623 -9.21 44.79 13.45
N TYR A 624 -9.05 43.91 14.43
CA TYR A 624 -10.05 42.88 14.70
C TYR A 624 -10.43 42.95 16.18
N ASP A 625 -11.65 43.41 16.41
CA ASP A 625 -12.33 43.39 17.69
C ASP A 625 -12.18 42.02 18.33
N MET A 626 -11.74 41.99 19.60
CA MET A 626 -11.77 40.82 20.46
C MET A 626 -13.23 40.32 20.49
N ILE A 627 -13.55 39.35 19.70
CA ILE A 627 -14.78 38.57 19.84
C ILE A 627 -14.64 37.81 21.15
N ASP A 628 -15.45 38.20 22.12
CA ASP A 628 -15.59 37.53 23.39
C ASP A 628 -16.10 36.11 23.14
N MET A 629 -15.21 35.12 23.27
CA MET A 629 -15.47 33.71 22.97
C MET A 629 -16.43 33.04 23.98
N ASN A 630 -17.05 33.80 24.86
CA ASN A 630 -18.07 33.31 25.80
C ASN A 630 -19.51 33.42 25.27
N GLU A 631 -19.75 34.04 24.12
CA GLU A 631 -21.09 34.15 23.52
C GLU A 631 -21.10 33.57 22.11
N ALA A 632 -21.04 32.26 21.96
CA ALA A 632 -21.48 31.59 20.74
C ALA A 632 -22.78 30.82 21.01
N PRO A 633 -23.91 31.19 20.37
CA PRO A 633 -25.13 30.43 20.51
C PRO A 633 -24.98 29.09 19.77
N TRP A 634 -25.19 28.02 20.49
CA TRP A 634 -25.38 26.70 19.94
C TRP A 634 -26.75 26.59 19.28
N SER A 635 -26.81 26.44 17.98
CA SER A 635 -27.91 25.81 17.26
C SER A 635 -27.40 25.05 16.03
#